data_dbae21746a6b847a1181f5f2d212a072
#
_entry.id   dbae21746a6b847a1181f5f2d212a072
#
_cell.length_a   1.000
_cell.length_b   1.000
_cell.length_c   1.000
_cell.angle_alpha   90.00
_cell.angle_beta   90.00
_cell.angle_gamma   90.00
#
_symmetry.space_group_name_H-M   'P 1'
#
loop_
_entity.id
_entity.type
_entity.pdbx_description
1 polymer ?
#
loop_
_entity_poly.entity_id
_entity_poly.type
_entity_poly.pdbx_seq_one_letter_code
_entity_poly.pdbx_strand_id
1 'polypeptide(L)'
;MKTRFTLKQLLVATLLIAASTSLRASDTPSEVITVSTAKACSGLVETWIKKYTEQHPEVQIRVVNDGKGEADLTLTQASTEADKEAEGNVAYVGRYALLPVTTTGNPLYEQINRRRFDKKELKRLFFQNDVVQEVEEGKKKDALRDGLTVYSTMGRTSGAQAFASHFGYRPSQIRGKRIAGDDIHLLTAIGKDRTGITFNTTAYLFDLQSRRLRPELSVLPLNLKKDQE
;
A
#
# COMPACT_ATOMS: atom_id res chain seq x y z
N MET A 1 61.09 54.96 -5.13
CA MET A 1 59.63 55.26 -5.27
C MET A 1 58.91 54.47 -4.17
N LYS A 2 58.39 55.19 -3.16
CA LYS A 2 57.60 54.57 -2.08
C LYS A 2 56.12 54.80 -2.37
N THR A 3 55.45 53.78 -2.85
CA THR A 3 53.98 53.79 -3.04
C THR A 3 53.27 53.76 -1.67
N ARG A 4 52.68 54.90 -1.31
CA ARG A 4 51.81 54.99 -0.11
C ARG A 4 50.44 54.44 -0.47
N PHE A 5 50.10 53.22 -0.02
CA PHE A 5 48.75 52.72 -0.09
C PHE A 5 47.88 53.48 0.92
N THR A 6 46.80 54.06 0.46
CA THR A 6 45.85 54.75 1.33
C THR A 6 45.00 53.78 2.11
N LEU A 7 44.62 54.15 3.35
CA LEU A 7 43.80 53.33 4.25
C LEU A 7 42.51 52.76 3.60
N LYS A 8 41.96 53.51 2.61
CA LYS A 8 40.79 53.09 1.85
C LYS A 8 41.06 51.87 0.94
N GLN A 9 42.26 51.74 0.38
CA GLN A 9 42.64 50.59 -0.45
C GLN A 9 42.90 49.34 0.38
N LEU A 10 43.33 49.48 1.62
CA LEU A 10 43.48 48.38 2.56
C LEU A 10 42.12 47.85 3.04
N LEU A 11 41.15 48.74 3.24
CA LEU A 11 39.78 48.37 3.65
C LEU A 11 38.99 47.64 2.56
N VAL A 12 39.18 47.99 1.28
CA VAL A 12 38.56 47.27 0.14
C VAL A 12 39.20 45.92 -0.07
N ALA A 13 40.51 45.77 0.13
CA ALA A 13 41.19 44.46 0.01
C ALA A 13 40.76 43.50 1.15
N THR A 14 40.57 44.00 2.37
CA THR A 14 40.06 43.17 3.48
C THR A 14 38.59 42.77 3.31
N LEU A 15 37.75 43.63 2.72
CA LEU A 15 36.35 43.31 2.45
C LEU A 15 36.19 42.25 1.35
N LEU A 16 37.05 42.28 0.32
CA LEU A 16 37.08 41.25 -0.75
C LEU A 16 37.59 39.89 -0.26
N ILE A 17 38.47 39.81 0.72
CA ILE A 17 38.92 38.56 1.31
C ILE A 17 37.87 37.97 2.26
N ALA A 18 37.09 38.82 2.95
CA ALA A 18 35.97 38.35 3.79
C ALA A 18 34.78 37.82 2.96
N ALA A 19 34.56 38.30 1.73
CA ALA A 19 33.51 37.82 0.84
C ALA A 19 33.86 36.50 0.15
N SER A 20 35.13 36.13 0.07
CA SER A 20 35.58 34.88 -0.56
C SER A 20 35.64 33.68 0.40
N THR A 21 35.43 33.86 1.69
CA THR A 21 35.41 32.78 2.68
C THR A 21 34.01 32.23 2.99
N SER A 22 32.95 32.84 2.47
CA SER A 22 31.56 32.40 2.68
C SER A 22 31.00 31.45 1.61
N LEU A 23 31.82 30.99 0.66
CA LEU A 23 31.48 29.97 -0.35
C LEU A 23 32.27 28.69 -0.17
N ARG A 24 32.51 28.27 1.07
CA ARG A 24 32.66 26.86 1.32
C ARG A 24 31.26 26.33 1.59
N ALA A 25 30.60 25.86 0.53
CA ALA A 25 29.65 24.78 0.67
C ALA A 25 30.36 23.75 1.58
N SER A 26 29.81 23.49 2.74
CA SER A 26 30.28 22.39 3.58
C SER A 26 30.04 21.12 2.74
N ASP A 27 31.11 20.56 2.16
CA ASP A 27 31.19 19.18 1.73
C ASP A 27 31.15 18.28 2.98
N THR A 28 30.14 18.43 3.80
CA THR A 28 29.67 17.35 4.65
C THR A 28 29.00 16.40 3.67
N PRO A 29 29.45 15.16 3.54
CA PRO A 29 28.72 14.19 2.73
C PRO A 29 27.28 14.20 3.27
N SER A 30 26.34 14.64 2.45
CA SER A 30 24.93 14.62 2.81
C SER A 30 24.60 13.16 3.07
N GLU A 31 24.33 12.85 4.32
CA GLU A 31 23.96 11.49 4.72
C GLU A 31 22.74 11.08 3.90
N VAL A 32 22.91 10.07 3.06
CA VAL A 32 21.82 9.60 2.20
C VAL A 32 21.00 8.63 3.00
N ILE A 33 19.80 9.05 3.39
CA ILE A 33 18.84 8.18 4.08
C ILE A 33 18.23 7.22 3.05
N THR A 34 18.28 5.94 3.34
CA THR A 34 17.68 4.89 2.51
C THR A 34 16.34 4.45 3.07
N VAL A 35 15.33 4.35 2.19
CA VAL A 35 13.98 3.93 2.55
C VAL A 35 13.58 2.71 1.72
N SER A 36 13.25 1.63 2.39
CA SER A 36 12.62 0.45 1.78
C SER A 36 11.11 0.51 1.94
N THR A 37 10.36 0.08 0.93
CA THR A 37 8.90 0.11 1.00
C THR A 37 8.24 -1.04 0.25
N ALA A 38 7.11 -1.52 0.77
CA ALA A 38 6.22 -2.40 0.01
C ALA A 38 5.61 -1.63 -1.18
N LYS A 39 5.40 -2.31 -2.31
CA LYS A 39 4.85 -1.69 -3.54
C LYS A 39 3.54 -0.92 -3.31
N ALA A 40 2.65 -1.44 -2.48
CA ALA A 40 1.40 -0.78 -2.16
C ALA A 40 1.58 0.56 -1.39
N CYS A 41 2.75 0.77 -0.78
CA CYS A 41 3.08 1.97 -0.03
C CYS A 41 3.99 2.94 -0.82
N SER A 42 4.50 2.57 -2.01
CA SER A 42 5.50 3.38 -2.73
C SER A 42 5.01 4.79 -3.03
N GLY A 43 3.79 4.96 -3.53
CA GLY A 43 3.23 6.29 -3.79
C GLY A 43 3.08 7.18 -2.55
N LEU A 44 2.84 6.58 -1.39
CA LEU A 44 2.82 7.29 -0.11
C LEU A 44 4.23 7.75 0.29
N VAL A 45 5.21 6.84 0.19
CA VAL A 45 6.61 7.13 0.50
C VAL A 45 7.16 8.22 -0.42
N GLU A 46 6.94 8.12 -1.72
CA GLU A 46 7.36 9.15 -2.70
C GLU A 46 6.76 10.53 -2.38
N THR A 47 5.47 10.56 -1.99
CA THR A 47 4.80 11.80 -1.59
C THR A 47 5.41 12.39 -0.32
N TRP A 48 5.74 11.55 0.66
CA TRP A 48 6.37 12.00 1.91
C TRP A 48 7.80 12.48 1.67
N ILE A 49 8.59 11.76 0.89
CA ILE A 49 9.95 12.18 0.51
C ILE A 49 9.91 13.55 -0.15
N LYS A 50 9.05 13.72 -1.16
CA LYS A 50 8.90 15.00 -1.86
C LYS A 50 8.60 16.15 -0.88
N LYS A 51 7.60 15.99 -0.03
CA LYS A 51 7.21 17.02 0.94
C LYS A 51 8.30 17.30 1.98
N TYR A 52 9.03 16.29 2.40
CA TYR A 52 10.10 16.44 3.38
C TYR A 52 11.30 17.15 2.77
N THR A 53 11.73 16.76 1.57
CA THR A 53 12.86 17.39 0.88
C THR A 53 12.58 18.81 0.39
N GLU A 54 11.31 19.18 0.17
CA GLU A 54 10.91 20.58 -0.08
C GLU A 54 11.19 21.48 1.14
N GLN A 55 11.10 20.94 2.36
CA GLN A 55 11.37 21.66 3.60
C GLN A 55 12.82 21.49 4.10
N HIS A 56 13.48 20.41 3.68
CA HIS A 56 14.81 20.00 4.09
C HIS A 56 15.68 19.67 2.86
N PRO A 57 16.06 20.70 2.06
CA PRO A 57 16.79 20.48 0.80
C PRO A 57 18.23 19.93 1.01
N GLU A 58 18.74 20.01 2.23
CA GLU A 58 20.04 19.47 2.64
C GLU A 58 20.00 17.95 2.81
N VAL A 59 18.81 17.34 2.95
CA VAL A 59 18.65 15.89 3.18
C VAL A 59 18.43 15.17 1.86
N GLN A 60 19.24 14.15 1.61
CA GLN A 60 19.05 13.26 0.48
C GLN A 60 18.37 11.96 0.92
N ILE A 61 17.24 11.61 0.30
CA ILE A 61 16.51 10.38 0.59
C ILE A 61 16.41 9.55 -0.69
N ARG A 62 16.77 8.28 -0.60
CA ARG A 62 16.71 7.34 -1.71
C ARG A 62 15.84 6.14 -1.37
N VAL A 63 14.88 5.82 -2.26
CA VAL A 63 14.10 4.59 -2.16
C VAL A 63 14.92 3.41 -2.69
N VAL A 64 15.04 2.35 -1.90
CA VAL A 64 15.68 1.09 -2.26
C VAL A 64 14.61 0.00 -2.32
N ASN A 65 14.46 -0.61 -3.49
CA ASN A 65 13.37 -1.56 -3.78
C ASN A 65 13.86 -3.01 -3.92
N ASP A 66 15.12 -3.28 -3.59
CA ASP A 66 15.74 -4.58 -3.84
C ASP A 66 15.38 -5.66 -2.81
N GLY A 67 14.68 -5.30 -1.73
CA GLY A 67 14.23 -6.22 -0.68
C GLY A 67 15.37 -7.03 -0.02
N LYS A 68 16.63 -6.65 -0.27
CA LYS A 68 17.83 -7.36 0.16
C LYS A 68 18.83 -6.48 0.90
N GLY A 69 18.63 -5.17 0.90
CA GLY A 69 19.50 -4.22 1.58
C GLY A 69 18.94 -3.83 2.95
N GLU A 70 19.82 -3.61 3.90
CA GLU A 70 19.48 -2.88 5.11
C GLU A 70 19.15 -1.44 4.71
N ALA A 71 17.92 -1.01 4.96
CA ALA A 71 17.50 0.37 4.79
C ALA A 71 17.40 1.02 6.16
N ASP A 72 17.73 2.32 6.22
CA ASP A 72 17.62 3.09 7.46
C ASP A 72 16.17 3.16 7.96
N LEU A 73 15.23 3.20 7.01
CA LEU A 73 13.79 3.18 7.29
C LEU A 73 13.09 2.15 6.39
N THR A 74 12.14 1.41 6.98
CA THR A 74 11.30 0.49 6.22
C THR A 74 9.83 0.79 6.47
N LEU A 75 9.08 1.08 5.39
CA LEU A 75 7.63 1.18 5.45
C LEU A 75 7.00 -0.11 4.93
N THR A 76 6.31 -0.82 5.80
CA THR A 76 5.62 -2.06 5.47
C THR A 76 4.16 -2.04 5.92
N GLN A 77 3.38 -2.99 5.42
CA GLN A 77 2.02 -3.24 5.86
C GLN A 77 2.05 -4.35 6.90
N ALA A 78 1.66 -4.07 8.13
CA ALA A 78 1.42 -5.11 9.12
C ALA A 78 0.20 -5.93 8.70
N SER A 79 0.35 -7.23 8.54
CA SER A 79 -0.73 -8.14 8.10
C SER A 79 -1.28 -9.01 9.23
N THR A 80 -0.56 -9.08 10.34
CA THR A 80 -0.93 -9.84 11.54
C THR A 80 -0.59 -9.06 12.80
N GLU A 81 -1.12 -9.47 13.95
CA GLU A 81 -0.72 -8.89 15.24
C GLU A 81 0.79 -9.12 15.53
N ALA A 82 1.34 -10.26 15.11
CA ALA A 82 2.77 -10.55 15.27
C ALA A 82 3.67 -9.57 14.51
N ASP A 83 3.19 -9.03 13.37
CA ASP A 83 3.94 -8.00 12.62
C ASP A 83 4.01 -6.66 13.38
N LYS A 84 3.14 -6.48 14.38
CA LYS A 84 3.11 -5.26 15.22
C LYS A 84 4.10 -5.34 16.38
N GLU A 85 4.57 -6.54 16.73
CA GLU A 85 5.53 -6.80 17.82
C GLU A 85 6.96 -6.94 17.29
N ALA A 86 7.24 -6.47 16.07
CA ALA A 86 8.56 -6.54 15.48
C ALA A 86 9.60 -5.84 16.38
N GLU A 87 10.74 -6.49 16.58
CA GLU A 87 11.86 -5.92 17.34
C GLU A 87 12.37 -4.64 16.65
N GLY A 88 12.60 -3.59 17.43
CA GLY A 88 13.17 -2.33 16.97
C GLY A 88 12.26 -1.11 17.20
N ASN A 89 12.65 0.02 16.65
CA ASN A 89 11.89 1.27 16.71
C ASN A 89 10.74 1.24 15.68
N VAL A 90 9.55 0.82 16.09
CA VAL A 90 8.36 0.74 15.22
C VAL A 90 7.43 1.92 15.49
N ALA A 91 7.04 2.62 14.44
CA ALA A 91 6.05 3.69 14.50
C ALA A 91 4.84 3.36 13.60
N TYR A 92 3.65 3.45 14.15
CA TYR A 92 2.42 3.33 13.38
C TYR A 92 2.10 4.66 12.70
N VAL A 93 2.12 4.65 11.36
CA VAL A 93 1.92 5.86 10.55
C VAL A 93 0.52 5.94 9.92
N GLY A 94 -0.26 4.86 9.98
CA GLY A 94 -1.61 4.87 9.44
C GLY A 94 -2.25 3.48 9.39
N ARG A 95 -3.43 3.44 8.79
CA ARG A 95 -4.19 2.22 8.52
C ARG A 95 -4.47 2.11 7.03
N TYR A 96 -4.56 0.89 6.53
CA TYR A 96 -5.05 0.62 5.19
C TYR A 96 -6.28 -0.29 5.26
N ALA A 97 -7.11 -0.24 4.23
CA ALA A 97 -8.26 -1.12 4.12
C ALA A 97 -8.10 -2.06 2.93
N LEU A 98 -8.52 -3.30 3.13
CA LEU A 98 -8.72 -4.28 2.07
C LEU A 98 -10.22 -4.37 1.79
N LEU A 99 -10.62 -4.11 0.55
CA LEU A 99 -12.01 -4.13 0.14
C LEU A 99 -12.26 -5.27 -0.85
N PRO A 100 -13.34 -6.05 -0.68
CA PRO A 100 -13.76 -7.01 -1.68
C PRO A 100 -14.33 -6.27 -2.89
N VAL A 101 -13.90 -6.67 -4.09
CA VAL A 101 -14.22 -5.97 -5.34
C VAL A 101 -14.54 -6.94 -6.47
N THR A 102 -15.33 -6.44 -7.42
CA THR A 102 -15.58 -7.04 -8.73
C THR A 102 -15.47 -5.95 -9.80
N THR A 103 -15.72 -6.31 -11.06
CA THR A 103 -15.84 -5.34 -12.15
C THR A 103 -17.29 -4.90 -12.34
N THR A 104 -17.51 -3.68 -12.83
CA THR A 104 -18.85 -3.18 -13.22
C THR A 104 -19.46 -3.98 -14.37
N GLY A 105 -18.61 -4.67 -15.17
CA GLY A 105 -19.04 -5.56 -16.24
C GLY A 105 -19.38 -7.00 -15.82
N ASN A 106 -19.40 -7.31 -14.52
CA ASN A 106 -19.73 -8.65 -14.03
C ASN A 106 -21.21 -8.96 -14.32
N PRO A 107 -21.54 -10.10 -14.96
CA PRO A 107 -22.93 -10.46 -15.25
C PRO A 107 -23.80 -10.65 -13.99
N LEU A 108 -23.18 -10.87 -12.84
CA LEU A 108 -23.86 -10.98 -11.54
C LEU A 108 -23.87 -9.67 -10.75
N TYR A 109 -23.45 -8.55 -11.37
CA TYR A 109 -23.31 -7.24 -10.73
C TYR A 109 -24.58 -6.79 -10.00
N GLU A 110 -25.75 -6.89 -10.65
CA GLU A 110 -27.03 -6.54 -10.03
C GLU A 110 -27.36 -7.41 -8.80
N GLN A 111 -27.05 -8.70 -8.87
CA GLN A 111 -27.27 -9.62 -7.75
C GLN A 111 -26.32 -9.30 -6.58
N ILE A 112 -25.06 -8.95 -6.89
CA ILE A 112 -24.07 -8.51 -5.90
C ILE A 112 -24.57 -7.24 -5.22
N ASN A 113 -25.00 -6.23 -5.98
CA ASN A 113 -25.40 -4.93 -5.43
C ASN A 113 -26.69 -4.95 -4.60
N ARG A 114 -27.53 -5.93 -4.82
CA ARG A 114 -28.74 -6.13 -4.00
C ARG A 114 -28.48 -6.78 -2.65
N ARG A 115 -27.29 -7.37 -2.47
CA ARG A 115 -26.88 -7.95 -1.18
C ARG A 115 -26.17 -6.92 -0.30
N ARG A 116 -26.10 -7.23 1.00
CA ARG A 116 -25.28 -6.55 1.98
C ARG A 116 -24.42 -7.61 2.66
N PHE A 117 -23.15 -7.63 2.31
CA PHE A 117 -22.23 -8.66 2.77
C PHE A 117 -21.73 -8.35 4.18
N ASP A 118 -22.14 -9.15 5.15
CA ASP A 118 -21.56 -9.17 6.48
C ASP A 118 -20.32 -10.08 6.56
N LYS A 119 -19.70 -10.15 7.73
CA LYS A 119 -18.51 -10.98 7.96
C LYS A 119 -18.76 -12.46 7.66
N LYS A 120 -19.94 -12.98 7.97
CA LYS A 120 -20.31 -14.38 7.74
C LYS A 120 -20.48 -14.66 6.23
N GLU A 121 -21.16 -13.77 5.52
CA GLU A 121 -21.34 -13.88 4.08
C GLU A 121 -20.04 -13.76 3.31
N LEU A 122 -19.12 -12.85 3.74
CA LEU A 122 -17.79 -12.76 3.16
C LEU A 122 -16.97 -14.03 3.40
N LYS A 123 -17.03 -14.64 4.61
CA LYS A 123 -16.41 -15.93 4.87
C LYS A 123 -16.89 -16.99 3.88
N ARG A 124 -18.20 -17.13 3.72
CA ARG A 124 -18.80 -18.10 2.79
C ARG A 124 -18.40 -17.82 1.33
N LEU A 125 -18.28 -16.56 0.96
CA LEU A 125 -17.95 -16.17 -0.40
C LEU A 125 -16.49 -16.46 -0.74
N PHE A 126 -15.56 -16.23 0.17
CA PHE A 126 -14.12 -16.28 -0.11
C PHE A 126 -13.41 -17.54 0.34
N PHE A 127 -13.98 -18.35 1.25
CA PHE A 127 -13.28 -19.51 1.82
C PHE A 127 -13.98 -20.85 1.53
N GLN A 128 -13.20 -21.93 1.52
CA GLN A 128 -13.69 -23.27 1.14
C GLN A 128 -14.42 -23.98 2.30
N ASN A 129 -13.95 -23.81 3.53
CA ASN A 129 -14.34 -24.66 4.65
C ASN A 129 -15.81 -24.52 5.10
N ASP A 130 -16.47 -23.40 4.76
CA ASP A 130 -17.86 -23.22 5.14
C ASP A 130 -18.85 -24.03 4.27
N VAL A 131 -18.37 -24.60 3.14
CA VAL A 131 -19.23 -25.39 2.23
C VAL A 131 -19.51 -26.78 2.76
N VAL A 132 -18.51 -27.42 3.39
CA VAL A 132 -18.64 -28.78 3.91
C VAL A 132 -19.67 -28.82 5.04
N GLN A 133 -19.64 -27.83 5.95
CA GLN A 133 -20.64 -27.71 7.02
C GLN A 133 -22.05 -27.40 6.50
N GLU A 134 -22.17 -26.63 5.39
CA GLU A 134 -23.47 -26.27 4.83
C GLU A 134 -24.15 -27.44 4.10
N VAL A 135 -23.38 -28.31 3.47
CA VAL A 135 -23.91 -29.52 2.82
C VAL A 135 -24.44 -30.49 3.87
N GLU A 136 -23.77 -30.63 5.01
CA GLU A 136 -24.23 -31.46 6.13
C GLU A 136 -25.49 -30.90 6.80
N GLU A 137 -25.69 -29.56 6.80
CA GLU A 137 -26.86 -28.90 7.37
C GLU A 137 -28.04 -28.77 6.38
N GLY A 138 -27.95 -29.30 5.14
CA GLY A 138 -29.04 -29.24 4.13
C GLY A 138 -29.39 -27.85 3.61
N LYS A 139 -28.49 -26.86 3.73
CA LYS A 139 -28.71 -25.49 3.23
C LYS A 139 -28.65 -25.42 1.71
N LYS A 140 -29.55 -24.63 1.12
CA LYS A 140 -29.62 -24.39 -0.33
C LYS A 140 -28.28 -23.85 -0.87
N LYS A 141 -27.86 -24.40 -2.03
CA LYS A 141 -26.72 -23.86 -2.80
C LYS A 141 -26.88 -22.36 -3.00
N ASP A 142 -25.83 -21.59 -2.74
CA ASP A 142 -25.84 -20.14 -3.04
C ASP A 142 -25.40 -19.92 -4.48
N ALA A 143 -26.39 -19.76 -5.36
CA ALA A 143 -26.17 -19.58 -6.79
C ALA A 143 -25.25 -18.40 -7.12
N LEU A 144 -25.28 -17.32 -6.32
CA LEU A 144 -24.36 -16.20 -6.50
C LEU A 144 -22.92 -16.61 -6.20
N ARG A 145 -22.69 -17.32 -5.08
CA ARG A 145 -21.39 -17.83 -4.70
C ARG A 145 -20.80 -18.77 -5.75
N ASP A 146 -21.62 -19.70 -6.25
CA ASP A 146 -21.22 -20.71 -7.22
C ASP A 146 -20.95 -20.09 -8.61
N GLY A 147 -21.62 -18.98 -8.95
CA GLY A 147 -21.42 -18.23 -10.18
C GLY A 147 -20.20 -17.32 -10.18
N LEU A 148 -19.54 -17.10 -9.03
CA LEU A 148 -18.41 -16.20 -8.89
C LEU A 148 -17.09 -16.94 -8.78
N THR A 149 -16.08 -16.48 -9.50
CA THR A 149 -14.68 -16.95 -9.43
C THR A 149 -13.87 -16.04 -8.52
N VAL A 150 -13.39 -16.56 -7.39
CA VAL A 150 -12.50 -15.82 -6.49
C VAL A 150 -11.07 -15.87 -7.01
N TYR A 151 -10.41 -14.72 -7.01
CA TYR A 151 -8.99 -14.60 -7.31
C TYR A 151 -8.20 -14.15 -6.07
N SER A 152 -7.08 -14.81 -5.80
CA SER A 152 -6.12 -14.43 -4.77
C SER A 152 -4.68 -14.61 -5.28
N THR A 153 -3.72 -14.06 -4.58
CA THR A 153 -2.30 -14.26 -4.92
C THR A 153 -1.74 -15.55 -4.34
N MET A 154 -0.75 -16.15 -5.02
CA MET A 154 -0.07 -17.38 -4.59
C MET A 154 1.01 -17.13 -3.55
N GLY A 155 1.23 -15.98 -3.11
CA GLY A 155 2.40 -15.65 -2.31
C GLY A 155 2.11 -15.28 -0.87
N ARG A 156 3.18 -14.93 -0.21
CA ARG A 156 3.18 -14.29 1.11
C ARG A 156 2.89 -12.79 0.95
N THR A 157 1.97 -12.42 0.04
CA THR A 157 1.59 -11.03 -0.10
C THR A 157 0.83 -10.59 1.13
N SER A 158 1.12 -9.41 1.60
CA SER A 158 0.48 -8.84 2.79
C SER A 158 -1.04 -8.78 2.66
N GLY A 159 -1.58 -8.55 1.45
CA GLY A 159 -3.01 -8.50 1.19
C GLY A 159 -3.73 -9.83 1.45
N ALA A 160 -3.25 -10.93 0.87
CA ALA A 160 -3.86 -12.25 1.09
C ALA A 160 -3.72 -12.73 2.54
N GLN A 161 -2.57 -12.45 3.18
CA GLN A 161 -2.35 -12.78 4.59
C GLN A 161 -3.29 -11.99 5.49
N ALA A 162 -3.36 -10.66 5.33
CA ALA A 162 -4.21 -9.80 6.13
C ALA A 162 -5.71 -10.14 5.96
N PHE A 163 -6.16 -10.37 4.72
CA PHE A 163 -7.54 -10.75 4.44
C PHE A 163 -7.90 -12.08 5.11
N ALA A 164 -7.09 -13.11 4.93
CA ALA A 164 -7.36 -14.41 5.53
C ALA A 164 -7.32 -14.36 7.07
N SER A 165 -6.31 -13.69 7.65
CA SER A 165 -6.17 -13.55 9.10
C SER A 165 -7.36 -12.82 9.74
N HIS A 166 -7.91 -11.78 9.10
CA HIS A 166 -9.10 -11.08 9.58
C HIS A 166 -10.29 -12.02 9.79
N PHE A 167 -10.41 -13.07 8.98
CA PHE A 167 -11.45 -14.09 9.10
C PHE A 167 -11.07 -15.29 9.93
N GLY A 168 -9.84 -15.37 10.44
CA GLY A 168 -9.32 -16.51 11.20
C GLY A 168 -8.88 -17.67 10.30
N TYR A 169 -8.53 -17.41 9.05
CA TYR A 169 -8.08 -18.39 8.07
C TYR A 169 -6.64 -18.15 7.63
N ARG A 170 -6.06 -19.13 6.95
CA ARG A 170 -4.80 -19.03 6.23
C ARG A 170 -5.05 -18.67 4.76
N PRO A 171 -4.11 -17.99 4.06
CA PRO A 171 -4.25 -17.69 2.63
C PRO A 171 -4.53 -18.91 1.76
N SER A 172 -4.02 -20.08 2.16
CA SER A 172 -4.27 -21.35 1.47
C SER A 172 -5.73 -21.81 1.49
N GLN A 173 -6.55 -21.28 2.37
CA GLN A 173 -7.98 -21.60 2.51
C GLN A 173 -8.88 -20.69 1.68
N ILE A 174 -8.33 -19.64 1.06
CA ILE A 174 -9.07 -18.83 0.09
C ILE A 174 -9.39 -19.71 -1.12
N ARG A 175 -10.67 -19.77 -1.49
CA ARG A 175 -11.13 -20.59 -2.62
C ARG A 175 -10.77 -19.97 -3.97
N GLY A 176 -10.98 -20.70 -5.05
CA GLY A 176 -10.90 -20.23 -6.41
C GLY A 176 -9.50 -20.30 -7.00
N LYS A 177 -9.15 -19.32 -7.82
CA LYS A 177 -7.91 -19.30 -8.59
C LYS A 177 -6.84 -18.48 -7.90
N ARG A 178 -5.62 -18.97 -7.91
CA ARG A 178 -4.45 -18.26 -7.40
C ARG A 178 -3.58 -17.82 -8.55
N ILE A 179 -3.14 -16.57 -8.52
CA ILE A 179 -2.23 -16.01 -9.50
C ILE A 179 -0.87 -15.73 -8.87
N ALA A 180 0.17 -15.81 -9.68
CA ALA A 180 1.52 -15.41 -9.27
C ALA A 180 1.65 -13.88 -9.31
N GLY A 181 2.52 -13.35 -8.46
CA GLY A 181 2.85 -11.92 -8.42
C GLY A 181 2.11 -11.16 -7.34
N ASP A 182 2.14 -9.83 -7.48
CA ASP A 182 1.61 -8.90 -6.49
C ASP A 182 0.09 -8.68 -6.63
N ASP A 183 -0.50 -8.13 -5.57
CA ASP A 183 -1.94 -7.88 -5.48
C ASP A 183 -2.50 -6.98 -6.60
N ILE A 184 -1.68 -6.14 -7.22
CA ILE A 184 -2.10 -5.34 -8.39
C ILE A 184 -2.57 -6.21 -9.57
N HIS A 185 -1.99 -7.42 -9.74
CA HIS A 185 -2.34 -8.35 -10.80
C HIS A 185 -3.72 -8.98 -10.62
N LEU A 186 -4.27 -8.94 -9.40
CA LEU A 186 -5.64 -9.38 -9.11
C LEU A 186 -6.67 -8.56 -9.89
N LEU A 187 -6.44 -7.25 -10.02
CA LEU A 187 -7.35 -6.38 -10.79
C LEU A 187 -7.33 -6.72 -12.28
N THR A 188 -6.16 -7.06 -12.82
CA THR A 188 -6.05 -7.56 -14.20
C THR A 188 -6.76 -8.90 -14.37
N ALA A 189 -6.65 -9.79 -13.39
CA ALA A 189 -7.29 -11.11 -13.44
C ALA A 189 -8.82 -11.02 -13.47
N ILE A 190 -9.42 -10.22 -12.58
CA ILE A 190 -10.88 -10.00 -12.57
C ILE A 190 -11.37 -9.20 -13.79
N GLY A 191 -10.52 -8.34 -14.38
CA GLY A 191 -10.83 -7.65 -15.64
C GLY A 191 -10.93 -8.59 -16.85
N LYS A 192 -10.19 -9.71 -16.83
CA LYS A 192 -10.22 -10.75 -17.87
C LYS A 192 -11.29 -11.81 -17.64
N ASP A 193 -11.68 -12.06 -16.40
CA ASP A 193 -12.74 -13.00 -16.02
C ASP A 193 -13.98 -12.23 -15.58
N ARG A 194 -15.01 -12.22 -16.43
CA ARG A 194 -16.24 -11.46 -16.17
C ARG A 194 -16.97 -11.85 -14.88
N THR A 195 -16.74 -13.08 -14.35
CA THR A 195 -17.30 -13.54 -13.07
C THR A 195 -16.35 -13.34 -11.90
N GLY A 196 -15.21 -12.72 -12.17
CA GLY A 196 -14.13 -12.56 -11.20
C GLY A 196 -14.49 -11.64 -10.04
N ILE A 197 -14.14 -12.07 -8.83
CA ILE A 197 -14.10 -11.25 -7.62
C ILE A 197 -12.75 -11.40 -6.95
N THR A 198 -12.33 -10.38 -6.24
CA THR A 198 -11.11 -10.40 -5.42
C THR A 198 -11.24 -9.43 -4.24
N PHE A 199 -10.17 -9.26 -3.51
CA PHE A 199 -10.00 -8.18 -2.53
C PHE A 199 -8.70 -7.44 -2.84
N ASN A 200 -8.67 -6.16 -2.55
CA ASN A 200 -7.45 -5.39 -2.77
C ASN A 200 -7.39 -4.16 -1.86
N THR A 201 -6.19 -3.60 -1.73
CA THR A 201 -5.97 -2.38 -0.93
C THR A 201 -6.55 -1.15 -1.63
N THR A 202 -7.05 -0.21 -0.84
CA THR A 202 -7.56 1.06 -1.35
C THR A 202 -6.55 1.80 -2.22
N ALA A 203 -5.25 1.61 -2.00
CA ALA A 203 -4.19 2.21 -2.83
C ALA A 203 -4.23 1.78 -4.31
N TYR A 204 -4.72 0.58 -4.61
CA TYR A 204 -4.87 0.10 -5.99
C TYR A 204 -6.28 0.29 -6.55
N LEU A 205 -7.28 0.39 -5.67
CA LEU A 205 -8.68 0.51 -6.07
C LEU A 205 -9.07 1.95 -6.43
N PHE A 206 -8.49 2.92 -5.75
CA PHE A 206 -8.83 4.33 -5.92
C PHE A 206 -7.75 5.08 -6.68
N ASP A 207 -8.16 6.04 -7.48
CA ASP A 207 -7.26 7.05 -8.00
C ASP A 207 -6.84 7.99 -6.85
N LEU A 208 -5.54 8.13 -6.63
CA LEU A 208 -4.99 8.85 -5.49
C LEU A 208 -5.21 10.37 -5.56
N GLN A 209 -5.37 10.93 -6.75
CA GLN A 209 -5.59 12.36 -6.94
C GLN A 209 -7.05 12.72 -6.75
N SER A 210 -7.94 12.05 -7.48
CA SER A 210 -9.38 12.30 -7.42
C SER A 210 -10.07 11.66 -6.21
N ARG A 211 -9.42 10.70 -5.55
CA ARG A 211 -9.97 9.87 -4.46
C ARG A 211 -11.23 9.11 -4.88
N ARG A 212 -11.40 8.86 -6.16
CA ARG A 212 -12.54 8.10 -6.70
C ARG A 212 -12.15 6.67 -6.97
N LEU A 213 -13.08 5.76 -6.73
CA LEU A 213 -12.96 4.38 -7.17
C LEU A 213 -12.77 4.36 -8.70
N ARG A 214 -11.89 3.50 -9.19
CA ARG A 214 -11.69 3.31 -10.63
C ARG A 214 -13.02 2.89 -11.29
N PRO A 215 -13.39 3.49 -12.43
CA PRO A 215 -14.74 3.34 -12.99
C PRO A 215 -15.10 1.92 -13.41
N GLU A 216 -14.08 1.10 -13.72
CA GLU A 216 -14.26 -0.31 -14.08
C GLU A 216 -14.51 -1.23 -12.88
N LEU A 217 -14.31 -0.73 -11.64
CA LEU A 217 -14.41 -1.50 -10.41
C LEU A 217 -15.68 -1.18 -9.62
N SER A 218 -16.12 -2.16 -8.86
CA SER A 218 -17.18 -2.02 -7.87
C SER A 218 -16.80 -2.73 -6.58
N VAL A 219 -16.89 -2.02 -5.46
CA VAL A 219 -16.76 -2.62 -4.13
C VAL A 219 -18.03 -3.37 -3.81
N LEU A 220 -17.91 -4.59 -3.26
CA LEU A 220 -19.07 -5.33 -2.78
C LEU A 220 -19.75 -4.55 -1.64
N PRO A 221 -21.09 -4.40 -1.64
CA PRO A 221 -21.79 -3.66 -0.60
C PRO A 221 -21.65 -4.33 0.76
N LEU A 222 -20.93 -3.69 1.69
CA LEU A 222 -20.65 -4.22 3.01
C LEU A 222 -21.76 -3.82 4.00
N ASN A 223 -22.07 -4.74 4.92
CA ASN A 223 -22.91 -4.48 6.09
C ASN A 223 -22.00 -4.31 7.30
N LEU A 224 -21.53 -3.09 7.51
CA LEU A 224 -20.70 -2.74 8.66
C LEU A 224 -21.63 -2.38 9.82
N LYS A 225 -21.55 -3.11 10.93
CA LYS A 225 -22.16 -2.70 12.19
C LYS A 225 -21.30 -1.59 12.80
N LYS A 226 -21.94 -0.66 13.53
CA LYS A 226 -21.28 0.50 14.16
C LYS A 226 -20.06 0.15 15.02
N ASP A 227 -19.95 -1.07 15.50
CA ASP A 227 -18.90 -1.52 16.41
C ASP A 227 -17.75 -2.27 15.66
N GLN A 228 -17.69 -2.16 14.34
CA GLN A 228 -16.70 -2.86 13.48
C GLN A 228 -15.87 -1.88 12.63
N GLU A 229 -15.83 -0.60 13.03
CA GLU A 229 -14.95 0.41 12.45
C GLU A 229 -13.50 0.27 12.96
#